data_b1a9427894dbcd07fa140ca86edd04d6
#
_entry.id   b1a9427894dbcd07fa140ca86edd04d6
#
_cell.length_a   1.000
_cell.length_b   1.000
_cell.length_c   1.000
_cell.angle_alpha   90.00
_cell.angle_beta   90.00
_cell.angle_gamma   90.00
#
_symmetry.space_group_name_H-M   'P 1'
#
loop_
_entity.id
_entity.type
_entity.pdbx_description
1 polymer ?
#
loop_
_entity_poly.entity_id
_entity_poly.type
_entity_poly.pdbx_seq_one_letter_code
_entity_poly.pdbx_strand_id
1 'polypeptide(L)'
;MKILVDLIEKSKDTLEEIEWYAEKAHHFRVENKPLADTYIKVAEMHVTIFNMLHERMVELIEMERKQITPPPAMLAIWNYEHERLMKEFAEAKYLIEDYKKSY
;
A
#
# COMPACT_ATOMS: atom_id res chain seq x y z
N MET A 1 -16.14 -8.91 10.83
CA MET A 1 -14.97 -8.74 9.95
C MET A 1 -15.14 -7.71 8.85
N LYS A 2 -16.24 -6.99 8.87
CA LYS A 2 -16.46 -5.89 7.92
C LYS A 2 -15.36 -4.82 7.97
N ILE A 3 -14.90 -4.47 9.16
CA ILE A 3 -13.83 -3.47 9.34
C ILE A 3 -12.54 -3.92 8.65
N LEU A 4 -12.18 -5.18 8.79
CA LEU A 4 -10.97 -5.73 8.15
C LEU A 4 -11.11 -5.69 6.62
N VAL A 5 -12.27 -6.10 6.09
CA VAL A 5 -12.53 -6.06 4.65
C VAL A 5 -12.42 -4.62 4.12
N ASP A 6 -13.02 -3.66 4.84
CA ASP A 6 -12.95 -2.25 4.45
C ASP A 6 -11.51 -1.72 4.44
N LEU A 7 -10.70 -2.12 5.43
CA LEU A 7 -9.28 -1.72 5.50
C LEU A 7 -8.47 -2.33 4.35
N ILE A 8 -8.71 -3.60 4.02
CA ILE A 8 -8.05 -4.26 2.89
C ILE A 8 -8.37 -3.53 1.59
N GLU A 9 -9.64 -3.21 1.36
CA GLU A 9 -10.06 -2.50 0.15
C GLU A 9 -9.45 -1.12 0.07
N LYS A 10 -9.42 -0.39 1.18
CA LYS A 10 -8.81 0.94 1.24
C LYS A 10 -7.31 0.88 1.02
N SER A 11 -6.67 -0.17 1.51
CA SER A 11 -5.24 -0.38 1.27
C SER A 11 -4.94 -0.65 -0.19
N LYS A 12 -5.81 -1.38 -0.89
CA LYS A 12 -5.69 -1.60 -2.34
C LYS A 12 -5.80 -0.28 -3.10
N ASP A 13 -6.77 0.56 -2.75
CA ASP A 13 -6.95 1.87 -3.35
C ASP A 13 -5.70 2.74 -3.13
N THR A 14 -5.15 2.70 -1.94
CA THR A 14 -3.93 3.45 -1.59
C THR A 14 -2.73 2.98 -2.42
N LEU A 15 -2.59 1.67 -2.63
CA LEU A 15 -1.54 1.11 -3.49
C LEU A 15 -1.68 1.60 -4.93
N GLU A 16 -2.89 1.62 -5.47
CA GLU A 16 -3.13 2.14 -6.81
C GLU A 16 -2.71 3.61 -6.93
N GLU A 17 -2.98 4.40 -5.90
CA GLU A 17 -2.55 5.80 -5.86
C GLU A 17 -1.03 5.93 -5.83
N ILE A 18 -0.34 5.13 -5.03
CA ILE A 18 1.14 5.14 -4.99
C ILE A 18 1.69 4.85 -6.39
N GLU A 19 1.21 3.79 -7.02
CA GLU A 19 1.64 3.38 -8.35
C GLU A 19 1.37 4.47 -9.40
N TRP A 20 0.18 5.04 -9.37
CA TRP A 20 -0.20 6.07 -10.31
C TRP A 20 0.72 7.29 -10.22
N TYR A 21 0.93 7.82 -9.01
CA TYR A 21 1.78 8.99 -8.82
C TYR A 21 3.25 8.70 -9.17
N ALA A 22 3.75 7.54 -8.79
CA ALA A 22 5.13 7.16 -9.09
C ALA A 22 5.35 6.99 -10.60
N GLU A 23 4.43 6.35 -11.31
CA GLU A 23 4.49 6.19 -12.76
C GLU A 23 4.39 7.54 -13.48
N LYS A 24 3.51 8.42 -13.03
CA LYS A 24 3.37 9.77 -13.61
C LYS A 24 4.63 10.62 -13.36
N ALA A 25 5.27 10.46 -12.21
CA ALA A 25 6.54 11.13 -11.96
C ALA A 25 7.60 10.72 -12.97
N HIS A 26 7.73 9.41 -13.24
CA HIS A 26 8.64 8.92 -14.27
C HIS A 26 8.29 9.49 -15.65
N HIS A 27 7.00 9.56 -15.97
CA HIS A 27 6.53 10.05 -17.25
C HIS A 27 6.86 11.53 -17.46
N PHE A 28 6.69 12.37 -16.44
CA PHE A 28 6.87 13.82 -16.55
C PHE A 28 8.25 14.33 -16.17
N ARG A 29 9.17 13.46 -15.79
CA ARG A 29 10.48 13.86 -15.27
C ARG A 29 11.31 14.76 -16.20
N VAL A 30 11.12 14.64 -17.49
CA VAL A 30 11.85 15.44 -18.49
C VAL A 30 11.09 16.72 -18.82
N GLU A 31 9.80 16.62 -19.08
CA GLU A 31 8.97 17.76 -19.47
C GLU A 31 8.71 18.74 -18.34
N ASN A 32 8.53 18.24 -17.13
CA ASN A 32 8.18 19.07 -15.98
C ASN A 32 8.71 18.45 -14.69
N LYS A 33 9.98 18.67 -14.42
CA LYS A 33 10.65 18.14 -13.24
C LYS A 33 9.99 18.55 -11.93
N PRO A 34 9.61 19.84 -11.72
CA PRO A 34 8.92 20.23 -10.50
C PRO A 34 7.61 19.47 -10.26
N LEU A 35 6.83 19.22 -11.31
CA LEU A 35 5.60 18.44 -11.21
C LEU A 35 5.92 16.99 -10.86
N ALA A 36 6.91 16.39 -11.53
CA ALA A 36 7.35 15.02 -11.27
C ALA A 36 7.80 14.87 -9.82
N ASP A 37 8.57 15.80 -9.29
CA ASP A 37 9.04 15.78 -7.90
C ASP A 37 7.85 15.89 -6.93
N THR A 38 6.84 16.69 -7.27
CA THR A 38 5.60 16.80 -6.48
C THR A 38 4.87 15.45 -6.46
N TYR A 39 4.76 14.78 -7.61
CA TYR A 39 4.10 13.48 -7.67
C TYR A 39 4.81 12.42 -6.83
N ILE A 40 6.15 12.43 -6.79
CA ILE A 40 6.90 11.53 -5.92
C ILE A 40 6.60 11.82 -4.44
N LYS A 41 6.52 13.08 -4.06
CA LYS A 41 6.15 13.44 -2.67
C LYS A 41 4.74 12.97 -2.31
N VAL A 42 3.80 13.10 -3.22
CA VAL A 42 2.43 12.61 -3.01
C VAL A 42 2.42 11.08 -2.89
N ALA A 43 3.17 10.39 -3.74
CA ALA A 43 3.32 8.94 -3.63
C ALA A 43 3.87 8.55 -2.25
N GLU A 44 4.88 9.24 -1.75
CA GLU A 44 5.45 9.00 -0.43
C GLU A 44 4.44 9.24 0.70
N MET A 45 3.60 10.25 0.57
CA MET A 45 2.51 10.48 1.53
C MET A 45 1.53 9.30 1.57
N HIS A 46 1.21 8.73 0.42
CA HIS A 46 0.36 7.54 0.33
C HIS A 46 1.04 6.30 0.91
N VAL A 47 2.37 6.20 0.81
CA VAL A 47 3.13 5.14 1.51
C VAL A 47 2.89 5.23 3.01
N THR A 48 2.94 6.42 3.57
CA THR A 48 2.64 6.63 5.00
C THR A 48 1.21 6.21 5.35
N ILE A 49 0.24 6.59 4.51
CA ILE A 49 -1.17 6.19 4.70
C ILE A 49 -1.29 4.67 4.67
N PHE A 50 -0.66 4.01 3.69
CA PHE A 50 -0.69 2.55 3.61
C PHE A 50 -0.14 1.89 4.86
N ASN A 51 0.98 2.37 5.38
CA ASN A 51 1.58 1.84 6.61
C ASN A 51 0.66 1.97 7.81
N MET A 52 -0.04 3.09 7.93
CA MET A 52 -1.02 3.31 9.01
C MET A 52 -2.19 2.32 8.92
N LEU A 53 -2.72 2.11 7.73
CA LEU A 53 -3.80 1.15 7.50
C LEU A 53 -3.34 -0.28 7.78
N HIS A 54 -2.14 -0.63 7.35
CA HIS A 54 -1.55 -1.95 7.56
C HIS A 54 -1.40 -2.27 9.04
N GLU A 55 -0.92 -1.32 9.85
CA GLU A 55 -0.81 -1.50 11.30
C GLU A 55 -2.17 -1.85 11.93
N ARG A 56 -3.23 -1.18 11.51
CA ARG A 56 -4.57 -1.45 12.03
C ARG A 56 -5.08 -2.82 11.60
N MET A 57 -4.80 -3.24 10.37
CA MET A 57 -5.18 -4.58 9.90
C MET A 57 -4.50 -5.67 10.73
N VAL A 58 -3.20 -5.52 10.98
CA VAL A 58 -2.42 -6.49 11.79
C VAL A 58 -2.98 -6.57 13.20
N GLU A 59 -3.26 -5.43 13.84
CA GLU A 59 -3.84 -5.39 15.17
C GLU A 59 -5.20 -6.11 15.25
N LEU A 60 -6.07 -5.88 14.25
CA LEU A 60 -7.38 -6.52 14.22
C LEU A 60 -7.28 -8.04 14.09
N ILE A 61 -6.39 -8.53 13.25
CA ILE A 61 -6.17 -9.97 13.10
C ILE A 61 -5.61 -10.57 14.38
N GLU A 62 -4.69 -9.92 15.05
CA GLU A 62 -4.12 -10.40 16.32
C GLU A 62 -5.16 -10.44 17.43
N MET A 63 -6.03 -9.43 17.50
CA MET A 63 -7.13 -9.40 18.47
C MET A 63 -8.09 -10.57 18.23
N GLU A 64 -8.45 -10.85 17.00
CA GLU A 64 -9.33 -11.98 16.66
C GLU A 64 -8.69 -13.32 17.04
N ARG A 65 -7.38 -13.48 16.80
CA ARG A 65 -6.65 -14.70 17.17
C ARG A 65 -6.62 -14.95 18.67
N LYS A 66 -6.61 -13.88 19.48
CA LYS A 66 -6.59 -13.98 20.94
C LYS A 66 -7.95 -14.32 21.55
N GLN A 67 -9.02 -13.81 20.95
CA GLN A 67 -10.37 -13.94 21.53
C GLN A 67 -11.10 -15.19 21.07
N ILE A 68 -10.99 -15.52 19.81
CA ILE A 68 -11.71 -16.64 19.18
C ILE A 68 -10.78 -17.23 18.13
N THR A 69 -10.75 -18.56 18.00
CA THR A 69 -10.05 -19.18 16.89
C THR A 69 -10.76 -18.77 15.59
N PRO A 70 -10.12 -17.98 14.73
CA PRO A 70 -10.78 -17.55 13.50
C PRO A 70 -11.12 -18.74 12.61
N PRO A 71 -12.23 -18.69 11.86
CA PRO A 71 -12.52 -19.73 10.88
C PRO A 71 -11.36 -19.91 9.90
N PRO A 72 -11.01 -21.15 9.51
CA PRO A 72 -9.92 -21.38 8.56
C PRO A 72 -10.04 -20.58 7.27
N ALA A 73 -11.27 -20.41 6.77
CA ALA A 73 -11.52 -19.64 5.56
C ALA A 73 -11.10 -18.18 5.72
N MET A 74 -11.36 -17.57 6.88
CA MET A 74 -10.99 -16.18 7.16
C MET A 74 -9.48 -16.01 7.23
N LEU A 75 -8.77 -16.94 7.86
CA LEU A 75 -7.31 -16.92 7.92
C LEU A 75 -6.69 -17.08 6.53
N ALA A 76 -7.25 -17.95 5.71
CA ALA A 76 -6.79 -18.15 4.34
C ALA A 76 -6.96 -16.88 3.50
N ILE A 77 -8.11 -16.21 3.61
CA ILE A 77 -8.37 -14.95 2.93
C ILE A 77 -7.37 -13.88 3.40
N TRP A 78 -7.18 -13.75 4.71
CA TRP A 78 -6.24 -12.78 5.27
C TRP A 78 -4.82 -13.03 4.76
N ASN A 79 -4.35 -14.26 4.84
CA ASN A 79 -2.99 -14.61 4.41
C ASN A 79 -2.78 -14.30 2.93
N TYR A 80 -3.73 -14.65 2.08
CA TYR A 80 -3.67 -14.37 0.64
C TYR A 80 -3.62 -12.86 0.37
N GLU A 81 -4.54 -12.10 0.95
CA GLU A 81 -4.62 -10.66 0.73
C GLU A 81 -3.40 -9.94 1.30
N HIS A 82 -2.93 -10.37 2.46
CA HIS A 82 -1.76 -9.77 3.09
C HIS A 82 -0.49 -9.98 2.25
N GLU A 83 -0.25 -11.19 1.76
CA GLU A 83 0.89 -11.46 0.88
C GLU A 83 0.84 -10.62 -0.39
N ARG A 84 -0.33 -10.54 -0.98
CA ARG A 84 -0.55 -9.78 -2.20
C ARG A 84 -0.31 -8.28 -1.97
N LEU A 85 -0.85 -7.73 -0.89
CA LEU A 85 -0.65 -6.33 -0.52
C LEU A 85 0.83 -6.02 -0.29
N MET A 86 1.53 -6.89 0.43
CA MET A 86 2.95 -6.69 0.72
C MET A 86 3.82 -6.73 -0.53
N LYS A 87 3.51 -7.64 -1.45
CA LYS A 87 4.22 -7.73 -2.73
C LYS A 87 4.00 -6.48 -3.57
N GLU A 88 2.76 -6.06 -3.74
CA GLU A 88 2.42 -4.87 -4.51
C GLU A 88 2.99 -3.60 -3.87
N PHE A 89 2.99 -3.53 -2.55
CA PHE A 89 3.57 -2.40 -1.83
C PHE A 89 5.08 -2.31 -2.05
N ALA A 90 5.79 -3.43 -2.00
CA ALA A 90 7.23 -3.47 -2.28
C ALA A 90 7.53 -3.00 -3.71
N GLU A 91 6.74 -3.45 -4.68
CA GLU A 91 6.87 -3.02 -6.08
C GLU A 91 6.63 -1.53 -6.25
N ALA A 92 5.58 -0.99 -5.59
CA ALA A 92 5.26 0.43 -5.63
C ALA A 92 6.35 1.29 -5.01
N LYS A 93 6.90 0.87 -3.87
CA LYS A 93 8.03 1.57 -3.23
C LYS A 93 9.28 1.56 -4.10
N TYR A 94 9.50 0.47 -4.81
CA TYR A 94 10.62 0.38 -5.75
C TYR A 94 10.55 1.45 -6.84
N LEU A 95 9.36 1.73 -7.35
CA LEU A 95 9.17 2.79 -8.36
C LEU A 95 9.60 4.16 -7.81
N ILE A 96 9.28 4.44 -6.56
CA ILE A 96 9.69 5.70 -5.90
C ILE A 96 11.22 5.74 -5.76
N GLU A 97 11.81 4.66 -5.26
CA GLU A 97 13.26 4.57 -5.05
C GLU A 97 14.04 4.68 -6.37
N ASP A 98 13.53 4.02 -7.41
CA ASP A 98 14.13 4.07 -8.75
C ASP A 98 14.11 5.50 -9.29
N TYR A 99 13.00 6.21 -9.14
CA TYR A 99 12.93 7.62 -9.52
C TYR A 99 13.99 8.45 -8.79
N LYS A 100 14.09 8.31 -7.47
CA LYS A 100 15.03 9.07 -6.66
C LYS A 100 16.50 8.80 -7.01
N LYS A 101 16.83 7.58 -7.36
CA LYS A 101 18.21 7.20 -7.74
C LYS A 101 18.56 7.64 -9.14
N SER A 102 17.60 7.64 -10.05
CA SER A 102 17.84 7.90 -11.46
C SER A 102 17.76 9.37 -11.83
N TYR A 103 17.07 10.14 -11.03
CA TYR A 103 16.75 11.53 -11.32
C TYR A 103 16.97 12.44 -10.11
#